data_854001b404694a98c861cd18d0d84bd4
#
_entry.id   854001b404694a98c861cd18d0d84bd4
#
_cell.length_a   1.000
_cell.length_b   1.000
_cell.length_c   1.000
_cell.angle_alpha   90.00
_cell.angle_beta   90.00
_cell.angle_gamma   90.00
#
_symmetry.space_group_name_H-M   'P 1'
#
loop_
_entity.id
_entity.type
_entity.pdbx_description
1 polymer ?
#
loop_
_entity_poly.entity_id
_entity_poly.type
_entity_poly.pdbx_seq_one_letter_code
_entity_poly.pdbx_strand_id
1 'polypeptide(L)' 'GSSGDDVRIAQSYLNKALGAGLTVDGRFGASTRQATEAFQAREGLSIDGVIGRTTWERLVLAFNAAL' A
#
# COMPACT_ATOMS: atom_id res chain seq x y z
N GLY A 1 -13.28 -5.82 2.45
CA GLY A 1 -12.39 -4.74 2.52
C GLY A 1 -12.17 -4.25 3.93
N SER A 2 -11.00 -3.81 4.16
CA SER A 2 -10.64 -3.25 5.44
C SER A 2 -10.79 -1.74 5.41
N SER A 3 -11.08 -1.17 6.57
CA SER A 3 -11.12 0.26 6.74
C SER A 3 -10.50 0.59 8.09
N GLY A 4 -10.21 1.86 8.34
CA GLY A 4 -9.70 2.32 9.60
C GLY A 4 -8.19 2.51 9.61
N ASP A 5 -7.59 2.34 10.78
CA ASP A 5 -6.20 2.75 11.01
C ASP A 5 -5.20 1.96 10.18
N ASP A 6 -5.40 0.65 10.01
CA ASP A 6 -4.49 -0.16 9.20
C ASP A 6 -4.46 0.31 7.76
N VAL A 7 -5.62 0.66 7.20
CA VAL A 7 -5.69 1.16 5.83
C VAL A 7 -5.02 2.53 5.73
N ARG A 8 -5.22 3.40 6.71
CA ARG A 8 -4.53 4.70 6.73
C ARG A 8 -3.03 4.54 6.73
N ILE A 9 -2.51 3.62 7.52
CA ILE A 9 -1.08 3.36 7.56
C ILE A 9 -0.60 2.86 6.21
N ALA A 10 -1.32 1.92 5.60
CA ALA A 10 -0.97 1.39 4.29
C ALA A 10 -0.99 2.49 3.22
N GLN A 11 -2.01 3.35 3.24
CA GLN A 11 -2.11 4.46 2.31
C GLN A 11 -0.92 5.42 2.45
N SER A 12 -0.53 5.73 3.69
CA SER A 12 0.63 6.57 3.95
C SER A 12 1.92 5.93 3.43
N TYR A 13 2.05 4.63 3.62
CA TYR A 13 3.23 3.89 3.16
C TYR A 13 3.29 3.84 1.64
N LEU A 14 2.15 3.61 0.98
CA LEU A 14 2.08 3.60 -0.48
C LEU A 14 2.42 4.98 -1.04
N ASN A 15 1.93 6.04 -0.42
CA ASN A 15 2.26 7.40 -0.84
C ASN A 15 3.75 7.65 -0.77
N LYS A 16 4.40 7.21 0.30
CA LYS A 16 5.83 7.40 0.48
C LYS A 16 6.65 6.55 -0.49
N ALA A 17 6.25 5.29 -0.65
CA ALA A 17 7.00 4.35 -1.49
C ALA A 17 6.87 4.64 -2.98
N LEU A 18 5.68 5.06 -3.42
CA LEU A 18 5.37 5.22 -4.84
C LEU A 18 5.09 6.65 -5.26
N GLY A 19 4.88 7.56 -4.30
CA GLY A 19 4.36 8.88 -4.61
C GLY A 19 2.94 8.79 -5.16
N ALA A 20 2.13 7.87 -4.63
CA ALA A 20 0.84 7.54 -5.20
C ALA A 20 -0.21 8.65 -5.10
N GLY A 21 -0.05 9.58 -4.15
CA GLY A 21 -0.99 10.67 -4.00
C GLY A 21 -2.35 10.26 -3.47
N LEU A 22 -2.40 9.17 -2.71
CA LEU A 22 -3.65 8.68 -2.15
C LEU A 22 -4.16 9.60 -1.05
N THR A 23 -5.48 9.75 -0.97
CA THR A 23 -6.12 10.35 0.20
C THR A 23 -6.05 9.36 1.35
N VAL A 24 -5.46 9.78 2.46
CA VAL A 24 -5.33 8.91 3.64
C VAL A 24 -6.61 9.02 4.45
N ASP A 25 -7.61 8.25 4.03
CA ASP A 25 -8.96 8.31 4.61
C ASP A 25 -9.39 7.02 5.31
N GLY A 26 -8.54 6.00 5.28
CA GLY A 26 -8.86 4.71 5.90
C GLY A 26 -9.83 3.86 5.09
N ARG A 27 -10.09 4.23 3.84
CA ARG A 27 -10.99 3.48 2.97
C ARG A 27 -10.20 2.77 1.89
N PHE A 28 -10.34 1.45 1.81
CA PHE A 28 -9.68 0.67 0.78
C PHE A 28 -10.57 0.62 -0.46
N GLY A 29 -10.52 1.69 -1.24
CA GLY A 29 -11.28 1.81 -2.47
C GLY A 29 -10.43 1.53 -3.71
N ALA A 30 -10.94 1.91 -4.87
CA ALA A 30 -10.30 1.63 -6.16
C ALA A 30 -8.89 2.22 -6.26
N SER A 31 -8.71 3.46 -5.81
CA SER A 31 -7.40 4.13 -5.90
C SER A 31 -6.35 3.43 -5.03
N THR A 32 -6.72 3.04 -3.81
CA THR A 32 -5.83 2.31 -2.92
C THR A 32 -5.48 0.95 -3.49
N ARG A 33 -6.47 0.27 -4.08
CA ARG A 33 -6.24 -1.02 -4.72
C ARG A 33 -5.26 -0.90 -5.89
N GLN A 34 -5.46 0.09 -6.74
CA GLN A 34 -4.56 0.32 -7.88
C GLN A 34 -3.13 0.60 -7.41
N ALA A 35 -2.97 1.39 -6.37
CA ALA A 35 -1.66 1.66 -5.80
C ALA A 35 -1.03 0.39 -5.22
N THR A 36 -1.84 -0.43 -4.56
CA THR A 36 -1.39 -1.72 -4.03
C THR A 36 -0.89 -2.62 -5.15
N GLU A 37 -1.66 -2.71 -6.23
CA GLU A 37 -1.27 -3.52 -7.40
C GLU A 37 0.02 -3.03 -8.02
N ALA A 38 0.17 -1.71 -8.17
CA ALA A 38 1.39 -1.13 -8.69
C ALA A 38 2.60 -1.44 -7.81
N PHE A 39 2.41 -1.37 -6.51
CA PHE A 39 3.46 -1.71 -5.56
C PHE A 39 3.85 -3.18 -5.65
N GLN A 40 2.85 -4.06 -5.72
CA GLN A 40 3.09 -5.51 -5.85
C GLN A 40 3.88 -5.82 -7.13
N ALA A 41 3.51 -5.18 -8.24
CA ALA A 41 4.23 -5.36 -9.49
C ALA A 41 5.69 -4.92 -9.37
N ARG A 42 5.90 -3.77 -8.73
CA ARG A 42 7.25 -3.23 -8.53
C ARG A 42 8.12 -4.16 -7.69
N GLU A 43 7.52 -4.79 -6.67
CA GLU A 43 8.25 -5.65 -5.74
C GLU A 43 8.32 -7.10 -6.21
N GLY A 44 7.74 -7.43 -7.35
CA GLY A 44 7.74 -8.80 -7.85
C GLY A 44 6.83 -9.73 -7.07
N LEU A 45 5.80 -9.19 -6.43
CA LEU A 45 4.84 -9.97 -5.66
C LEU A 45 3.65 -10.37 -6.52
N SER A 46 2.84 -11.30 -6.02
CA SER A 46 1.57 -11.63 -6.67
C SER A 46 0.68 -10.38 -6.68
N ILE A 47 0.17 -10.03 -7.87
CA ILE A 47 -0.63 -8.82 -8.04
C ILE A 47 -2.09 -9.18 -7.83
N ASP A 48 -2.53 -9.16 -6.58
CA ASP A 48 -3.90 -9.50 -6.21
C ASP A 48 -4.71 -8.32 -5.65
N GLY A 49 -4.04 -7.18 -5.46
CA GLY A 49 -4.69 -5.98 -4.93
C GLY A 49 -5.03 -6.07 -3.45
N VAL A 50 -4.52 -7.07 -2.77
CA VAL A 50 -4.78 -7.29 -1.34
C VAL A 50 -3.50 -7.06 -0.55
N ILE A 51 -3.61 -6.30 0.53
CA ILE A 51 -2.46 -6.09 1.41
C ILE A 51 -2.49 -7.18 2.47
N GLY A 52 -1.97 -8.33 2.09
CA GLY A 52 -1.75 -9.42 3.04
C GLY A 52 -0.40 -9.28 3.71
N ARG A 53 0.03 -10.34 4.38
CA ARG A 53 1.26 -10.32 5.18
C ARG A 53 2.50 -9.96 4.36
N THR A 54 2.68 -10.60 3.22
CA THR A 54 3.87 -10.39 2.38
C THR A 54 3.92 -8.96 1.86
N THR A 55 2.81 -8.46 1.33
CA THR A 55 2.74 -7.09 0.83
C THR A 55 2.98 -6.10 1.96
N TRP A 56 2.42 -6.36 3.13
CA TRP A 56 2.60 -5.51 4.30
C TRP A 56 4.08 -5.43 4.71
N GLU A 57 4.76 -6.58 4.77
CA GLU A 57 6.17 -6.61 5.11
C GLU A 57 7.01 -5.79 4.13
N ARG A 58 6.70 -5.91 2.83
CA ARG A 58 7.40 -5.15 1.80
C ARG A 58 7.14 -3.66 1.91
N LEU A 59 5.90 -3.27 2.25
CA LEU A 59 5.56 -1.86 2.46
C LEU A 59 6.37 -1.27 3.61
N VAL A 60 6.48 -1.99 4.71
CA VAL A 60 7.24 -1.53 5.87
C VAL A 60 8.71 -1.32 5.49
N LEU A 61 9.28 -2.27 4.77
CA LEU A 61 10.68 -2.16 4.32
C LEU A 61 10.87 -0.99 3.36
N ALA A 62 9.95 -0.81 2.43
CA ALA A 62 10.03 0.29 1.47
C ALA A 62 9.88 1.65 2.16
N PHE A 63 8.98 1.74 3.13
CA PHE A 63 8.78 2.96 3.91
C PHE A 63 10.05 3.32 4.68
N ASN A 64 10.66 2.34 5.33
CA ASN A 64 11.89 2.57 6.10
C ASN A 64 13.06 2.97 5.18
N ALA A 65 13.14 2.38 4.01
CA ALA A 65 14.18 2.72 3.04
C ALA A 65 14.03 4.14 2.50
N ALA A 66 12.79 4.66 2.47
CA ALA A 66 12.50 6.01 1.97
C ALA A 66 12.75 7.11 3.01
N LEU A 67 12.99 6.74 4.25
CA LEU A 67 13.32 7.70 5.31
C LEU A 67 14.77 8.19 5.17
#